data_a061c433d32d910c9965a65e6f6c0f81
#
_entry.id   a061c433d32d910c9965a65e6f6c0f81
#
_cell.length_a   1.000
_cell.length_b   1.000
_cell.length_c   1.000
_cell.angle_alpha   90.00
_cell.angle_beta   90.00
_cell.angle_gamma   90.00
#
_symmetry.space_group_name_H-M   'P 1'
#
loop_
_entity.id
_entity.type
_entity.pdbx_description
1 polymer ?
#
loop_
_entity_poly.entity_id
_entity_poly.type
_entity_poly.pdbx_seq_one_letter_code
_entity_poly.pdbx_strand_id
1 'polypeptide(L)'
;KPCGVPTQPDKTNSESMVSMLKLRIYEKENRKEEPYLVPIHRLDRPVGGVMVFAKTPEAAANLSKQSEDGSMMKYYQAILTGELPNDQGVLKDYLLHDTKDNVTKVVDKDTPGAKYSELEYEVLDVMDTDEGTLTYVLVELITGRHHQIRAQFAKRKCGIWGDTKYNPKFQKTKKKYKEIGLHASRLEFDHPTTGEHMVFKHEPEGGAFAILDLDEF
;
A
#
# COMPACT_ATOMS: atom_id res chain seq x y z
N LYS A 1 -5.86 -4.62 -7.22
CA LYS A 1 -5.98 -3.26 -7.77
C LYS A 1 -4.82 -2.99 -8.72
N PRO A 2 -5.04 -2.59 -9.97
CA PRO A 2 -3.97 -2.13 -10.84
C PRO A 2 -3.42 -0.77 -10.39
N CYS A 3 -2.14 -0.50 -10.73
CA CYS A 3 -1.52 0.81 -10.53
C CYS A 3 -2.23 1.91 -11.33
N GLY A 4 -2.25 3.12 -10.81
CA GLY A 4 -2.89 4.28 -11.45
C GLY A 4 -4.39 4.43 -11.21
N VAL A 5 -5.09 3.37 -10.76
CA VAL A 5 -6.53 3.40 -10.44
C VAL A 5 -6.72 3.82 -8.97
N PRO A 6 -7.55 4.84 -8.67
CA PRO A 6 -7.88 5.18 -7.28
C PRO A 6 -8.76 4.10 -6.64
N THR A 7 -8.63 3.90 -5.34
CA THR A 7 -9.48 2.94 -4.61
C THR A 7 -10.95 3.38 -4.58
N GLN A 8 -11.18 4.65 -4.33
CA GLN A 8 -12.51 5.28 -4.23
C GLN A 8 -12.56 6.50 -5.15
N PRO A 9 -13.76 6.98 -5.52
CA PRO A 9 -13.91 8.23 -6.28
C PRO A 9 -13.14 9.38 -5.62
N ASP A 10 -12.39 10.11 -6.42
CA ASP A 10 -11.61 11.27 -6.01
C ASP A 10 -11.95 12.50 -6.86
N LYS A 11 -11.28 13.62 -6.58
CA LYS A 11 -11.51 14.90 -7.29
C LYS A 11 -11.13 14.86 -8.79
N THR A 12 -10.49 13.80 -9.26
CA THR A 12 -10.05 13.69 -10.66
C THR A 12 -11.12 13.14 -11.59
N ASN A 13 -12.29 12.75 -11.08
CA ASN A 13 -13.37 12.08 -11.81
C ASN A 13 -12.91 10.82 -12.58
N SER A 14 -11.77 10.24 -12.20
CA SER A 14 -11.30 8.98 -12.77
C SER A 14 -12.13 7.81 -12.22
N GLU A 15 -12.35 6.80 -13.04
CA GLU A 15 -12.94 5.55 -12.57
C GLU A 15 -12.15 4.98 -11.39
N SER A 16 -12.86 4.58 -10.34
CA SER A 16 -12.27 4.00 -9.14
C SER A 16 -12.51 2.49 -9.07
N MET A 17 -11.75 1.79 -8.23
CA MET A 17 -12.00 0.36 -7.98
C MET A 17 -13.42 0.10 -7.51
N VAL A 18 -13.96 0.97 -6.62
CA VAL A 18 -15.35 0.84 -6.14
C VAL A 18 -16.34 0.95 -7.28
N SER A 19 -16.23 1.98 -8.15
CA SER A 19 -17.16 2.16 -9.27
C SER A 19 -17.09 1.03 -10.29
N MET A 20 -15.87 0.61 -10.66
CA MET A 20 -15.65 -0.50 -11.59
C MET A 20 -16.21 -1.83 -11.06
N LEU A 21 -15.96 -2.13 -9.78
CA LEU A 21 -16.44 -3.38 -9.16
C LEU A 21 -17.94 -3.36 -8.95
N LYS A 22 -18.54 -2.23 -8.56
CA LYS A 22 -20.01 -2.10 -8.48
C LYS A 22 -20.68 -2.35 -9.80
N LEU A 23 -20.16 -1.74 -10.88
CA LEU A 23 -20.67 -1.96 -12.24
C LEU A 23 -20.59 -3.45 -12.62
N ARG A 24 -19.43 -4.07 -12.42
CA ARG A 24 -19.24 -5.50 -12.70
C ARG A 24 -20.18 -6.41 -11.92
N ILE A 25 -20.43 -6.12 -10.63
CA ILE A 25 -21.38 -6.88 -9.81
C ILE A 25 -22.79 -6.68 -10.33
N TYR A 26 -23.18 -5.43 -10.63
CA TYR A 26 -24.49 -5.07 -11.17
C TYR A 26 -24.81 -5.86 -12.44
N GLU A 27 -23.91 -5.87 -13.41
CA GLU A 27 -24.05 -6.59 -14.68
C GLU A 27 -24.07 -8.11 -14.48
N LYS A 28 -23.10 -8.66 -13.73
CA LYS A 28 -22.94 -10.10 -13.53
C LYS A 28 -24.14 -10.73 -12.79
N GLU A 29 -24.66 -10.03 -11.81
CA GLU A 29 -25.75 -10.52 -10.97
C GLU A 29 -27.14 -10.06 -11.46
N ASN A 30 -27.20 -9.35 -12.61
CA ASN A 30 -28.41 -8.79 -13.22
C ASN A 30 -29.30 -8.05 -12.17
N ARG A 31 -28.65 -7.21 -11.35
CA ARG A 31 -29.31 -6.50 -10.25
C ARG A 31 -30.18 -5.36 -10.77
N LYS A 32 -31.21 -5.02 -10.00
CA LYS A 32 -32.05 -3.84 -10.24
C LYS A 32 -31.58 -2.61 -9.45
N GLU A 33 -30.80 -2.83 -8.41
CA GLU A 33 -30.31 -1.80 -7.49
C GLU A 33 -28.78 -1.81 -7.42
N GLU A 34 -28.20 -0.67 -7.08
CA GLU A 34 -26.76 -0.53 -6.89
C GLU A 34 -26.27 -1.45 -5.77
N PRO A 35 -25.24 -2.28 -6.02
CA PRO A 35 -24.73 -3.20 -5.00
C PRO A 35 -24.03 -2.45 -3.87
N TYR A 36 -24.23 -2.93 -2.63
CA TYR A 36 -23.37 -2.51 -1.52
C TYR A 36 -21.95 -3.02 -1.78
N LEU A 37 -21.00 -2.12 -1.73
CA LEU A 37 -19.57 -2.45 -1.85
C LEU A 37 -18.73 -1.35 -1.22
N VAL A 38 -17.95 -1.71 -0.21
CA VAL A 38 -17.02 -0.79 0.46
C VAL A 38 -15.63 -1.39 0.60
N PRO A 39 -14.56 -0.63 0.38
CA PRO A 39 -13.20 -1.07 0.65
C PRO A 39 -12.94 -1.07 2.16
N ILE A 40 -12.28 -2.10 2.68
CA ILE A 40 -11.89 -2.19 4.09
C ILE A 40 -10.61 -1.40 4.35
N HIS A 41 -9.72 -1.39 3.37
CA HIS A 41 -8.50 -0.59 3.38
C HIS A 41 -8.28 0.05 2.01
N ARG A 42 -7.31 0.94 1.93
CA ARG A 42 -7.01 1.65 0.68
C ARG A 42 -5.56 1.45 0.28
N LEU A 43 -5.33 1.37 -1.01
CA LEU A 43 -4.01 1.51 -1.61
C LEU A 43 -3.90 2.87 -2.28
N ASP A 44 -2.73 3.48 -2.21
CA ASP A 44 -2.43 4.72 -2.93
C ASP A 44 -2.61 4.52 -4.43
N ARG A 45 -2.87 5.59 -5.16
CA ARG A 45 -3.09 5.51 -6.60
C ARG A 45 -1.94 4.83 -7.36
N PRO A 46 -0.64 5.14 -7.09
CA PRO A 46 0.48 4.49 -7.77
C PRO A 46 0.86 3.11 -7.22
N VAL A 47 0.08 2.55 -6.28
CA VAL A 47 0.33 1.24 -5.66
C VAL A 47 -0.66 0.20 -6.18
N GLY A 48 -0.14 -0.92 -6.65
CA GLY A 48 -0.90 -2.10 -7.07
C GLY A 48 -1.02 -3.14 -5.95
N GLY A 49 -1.77 -4.23 -6.22
CA GLY A 49 -1.82 -5.40 -5.36
C GLY A 49 -3.20 -5.76 -4.81
N VAL A 50 -3.19 -6.64 -3.81
CA VAL A 50 -4.40 -7.23 -3.23
C VAL A 50 -5.15 -6.25 -2.34
N MET A 51 -6.48 -6.33 -2.43
CA MET A 51 -7.41 -5.54 -1.60
C MET A 51 -8.65 -6.36 -1.28
N VAL A 52 -9.26 -6.11 -0.13
CA VAL A 52 -10.55 -6.69 0.24
C VAL A 52 -11.66 -5.63 0.26
N PHE A 53 -12.82 -6.01 -0.26
CA PHE A 53 -14.05 -5.22 -0.28
C PHE A 53 -15.18 -6.01 0.37
N ALA A 54 -15.94 -5.37 1.24
CA ALA A 54 -17.12 -5.98 1.82
C ALA A 54 -18.36 -5.76 0.93
N LYS A 55 -19.15 -6.81 0.75
CA LYS A 55 -20.39 -6.81 -0.03
C LYS A 55 -21.64 -6.66 0.85
N THR A 56 -21.48 -6.62 2.17
CA THR A 56 -22.56 -6.37 3.15
C THR A 56 -22.07 -5.50 4.31
N PRO A 57 -22.94 -4.77 5.01
CA PRO A 57 -22.58 -3.98 6.18
C PRO A 57 -21.98 -4.81 7.31
N GLU A 58 -22.49 -6.03 7.54
CA GLU A 58 -22.01 -6.94 8.58
C GLU A 58 -20.56 -7.39 8.29
N ALA A 59 -20.28 -7.76 7.03
CA ALA A 59 -18.93 -8.09 6.60
C ALA A 59 -17.99 -6.87 6.71
N ALA A 60 -18.49 -5.67 6.40
CA ALA A 60 -17.70 -4.44 6.54
C ALA A 60 -17.33 -4.18 8.00
N ALA A 61 -18.26 -4.31 8.92
CA ALA A 61 -18.04 -4.13 10.36
C ALA A 61 -17.02 -5.15 10.90
N ASN A 62 -17.17 -6.43 10.57
CA ASN A 62 -16.25 -7.49 11.00
C ASN A 62 -14.83 -7.27 10.45
N LEU A 63 -14.68 -7.09 9.13
CA LEU A 63 -13.37 -6.89 8.50
C LEU A 63 -12.69 -5.58 8.93
N SER A 64 -13.46 -4.52 9.21
CA SER A 64 -12.92 -3.29 9.77
C SER A 64 -12.33 -3.52 11.16
N LYS A 65 -13.03 -4.30 12.00
CA LYS A 65 -12.52 -4.69 13.32
C LYS A 65 -11.21 -5.48 13.20
N GLN A 66 -11.12 -6.46 12.30
CA GLN A 66 -9.89 -7.22 12.06
C GLN A 66 -8.73 -6.31 11.59
N SER A 67 -9.04 -5.28 10.78
CA SER A 67 -8.02 -4.29 10.37
C SER A 67 -7.58 -3.36 11.51
N GLU A 68 -8.44 -3.11 12.50
CA GLU A 68 -8.16 -2.25 13.66
C GLU A 68 -7.42 -2.97 14.77
N ASP A 69 -7.76 -4.24 15.05
CA ASP A 69 -7.16 -5.04 16.12
C ASP A 69 -5.89 -5.79 15.67
N GLY A 70 -5.52 -5.68 14.38
CA GLY A 70 -4.30 -6.26 13.83
C GLY A 70 -4.43 -7.72 13.38
N SER A 71 -5.60 -8.35 13.51
CA SER A 71 -5.82 -9.72 13.02
C SER A 71 -5.84 -9.83 11.49
N MET A 72 -6.06 -8.71 10.78
CA MET A 72 -5.87 -8.62 9.33
C MET A 72 -4.41 -8.26 9.03
N MET A 73 -3.64 -9.23 8.53
CA MET A 73 -2.23 -9.05 8.18
C MET A 73 -2.07 -8.54 6.75
N LYS A 74 -1.20 -7.55 6.56
CA LYS A 74 -0.97 -6.86 5.29
C LYS A 74 0.52 -6.85 4.97
N TYR A 75 0.90 -7.50 3.88
CA TYR A 75 2.29 -7.55 3.42
C TYR A 75 2.46 -6.82 2.11
N TYR A 76 3.59 -6.14 2.01
CA TYR A 76 3.97 -5.39 0.83
C TYR A 76 5.38 -5.80 0.40
N GLN A 77 5.62 -5.76 -0.89
CA GLN A 77 6.97 -5.77 -1.45
C GLN A 77 7.31 -4.36 -1.88
N ALA A 78 8.55 -3.94 -1.59
CA ALA A 78 8.99 -2.60 -1.94
C ALA A 78 10.42 -2.57 -2.45
N ILE A 79 10.68 -1.69 -3.42
CA ILE A 79 12.00 -1.34 -3.92
C ILE A 79 12.37 0.01 -3.34
N LEU A 80 13.44 0.05 -2.57
CA LEU A 80 13.98 1.25 -1.95
C LEU A 80 15.20 1.74 -2.71
N THR A 81 15.47 3.03 -2.67
CA THR A 81 16.74 3.60 -3.14
C THR A 81 17.72 3.72 -2.00
N GLY A 82 18.94 3.19 -2.17
CA GLY A 82 19.95 3.09 -1.12
C GLY A 82 19.82 1.80 -0.32
N GLU A 83 20.68 1.66 0.68
CA GLU A 83 20.81 0.47 1.51
C GLU A 83 20.30 0.74 2.93
N LEU A 84 19.63 -0.23 3.51
CA LEU A 84 19.19 -0.19 4.91
C LEU A 84 20.33 -0.64 5.83
N PRO A 85 20.40 -0.14 7.07
CA PRO A 85 21.50 -0.46 7.99
C PRO A 85 21.46 -1.90 8.53
N ASN A 86 20.32 -2.58 8.40
CA ASN A 86 20.12 -3.95 8.86
C ASN A 86 19.23 -4.70 7.89
N ASP A 87 19.41 -6.01 7.79
CA ASP A 87 18.62 -6.89 6.91
C ASP A 87 17.17 -7.06 7.39
N GLN A 88 16.88 -6.77 8.63
CA GLN A 88 15.53 -6.76 9.19
C GLN A 88 15.39 -5.69 10.27
N GLY A 89 14.17 -5.22 10.48
CA GLY A 89 13.94 -4.23 11.51
C GLY A 89 12.48 -3.83 11.67
N VAL A 90 12.25 -3.06 12.74
CA VAL A 90 10.94 -2.49 13.07
C VAL A 90 11.02 -0.98 13.01
N LEU A 91 10.16 -0.36 12.22
CA LEU A 91 10.07 1.10 12.12
C LEU A 91 8.89 1.59 12.96
N LYS A 92 9.22 2.30 14.07
CA LYS A 92 8.24 2.93 14.97
C LYS A 92 8.36 4.43 14.88
N ASP A 93 7.29 5.10 14.48
CA ASP A 93 7.25 6.55 14.29
C ASP A 93 5.89 7.11 14.70
N TYR A 94 5.81 8.43 14.79
CA TYR A 94 4.56 9.15 14.82
C TYR A 94 4.36 9.91 13.53
N LEU A 95 3.20 9.73 12.91
CA LEU A 95 2.89 10.30 11.59
C LEU A 95 1.78 11.34 11.69
N LEU A 96 1.99 12.46 11.03
CA LEU A 96 1.01 13.54 10.86
C LEU A 96 0.64 13.66 9.38
N HIS A 97 -0.65 13.49 9.05
CA HIS A 97 -1.16 13.70 7.71
C HIS A 97 -1.52 15.16 7.48
N ASP A 98 -0.78 15.81 6.61
CA ASP A 98 -1.10 17.14 6.09
C ASP A 98 -2.13 16.99 4.95
N THR A 99 -3.38 17.32 5.26
CA THR A 99 -4.49 17.16 4.31
C THR A 99 -4.45 18.18 3.16
N LYS A 100 -3.82 19.35 3.37
CA LYS A 100 -3.70 20.42 2.37
C LYS A 100 -2.80 19.99 1.22
N ASP A 101 -1.62 19.47 1.55
CA ASP A 101 -0.63 19.03 0.57
C ASP A 101 -0.75 17.53 0.26
N ASN A 102 -1.65 16.83 0.96
CA ASN A 102 -1.85 15.38 0.88
C ASN A 102 -0.54 14.60 1.05
N VAL A 103 0.24 14.97 2.05
CA VAL A 103 1.49 14.33 2.44
C VAL A 103 1.45 13.89 3.90
N THR A 104 2.27 12.91 4.26
CA THR A 104 2.45 12.45 5.64
C THR A 104 3.88 12.70 6.07
N LYS A 105 4.06 13.27 7.25
CA LYS A 105 5.37 13.59 7.81
C LYS A 105 5.61 12.77 9.08
N VAL A 106 6.83 12.30 9.27
CA VAL A 106 7.28 11.79 10.56
C VAL A 106 7.52 12.99 11.47
N VAL A 107 6.89 12.97 12.62
CA VAL A 107 6.89 14.07 13.61
C VAL A 107 7.16 13.52 15.02
N ASP A 108 7.36 14.42 15.98
CA ASP A 108 7.48 14.02 17.38
C ASP A 108 6.14 13.53 17.94
N LYS A 109 6.21 12.61 18.92
CA LYS A 109 5.03 12.00 19.54
C LYS A 109 4.05 13.01 20.13
N ASP A 110 4.56 14.13 20.63
CA ASP A 110 3.77 15.18 21.29
C ASP A 110 3.17 16.20 20.29
N THR A 111 3.39 16.00 18.97
CA THR A 111 2.80 16.85 17.94
C THR A 111 1.28 16.63 17.89
N PRO A 112 0.46 17.68 18.00
CA PRO A 112 -0.99 17.55 17.93
C PRO A 112 -1.46 16.85 16.65
N GLY A 113 -2.27 15.79 16.80
CA GLY A 113 -2.77 15.00 15.67
C GLY A 113 -1.82 13.93 15.15
N ALA A 114 -0.63 13.79 15.72
CA ALA A 114 0.29 12.71 15.40
C ALA A 114 -0.30 11.35 15.79
N LYS A 115 -0.10 10.35 14.92
CA LYS A 115 -0.59 8.98 15.13
C LYS A 115 0.58 8.00 15.13
N TYR A 116 0.63 7.14 16.14
CA TYR A 116 1.58 6.04 16.19
C TYR A 116 1.47 5.16 14.94
N SER A 117 2.62 4.75 14.42
CA SER A 117 2.76 3.90 13.25
C SER A 117 3.89 2.90 13.43
N GLU A 118 3.65 1.68 13.01
CA GLU A 118 4.59 0.56 13.13
C GLU A 118 4.52 -0.30 11.87
N LEU A 119 5.67 -0.68 11.36
CA LEU A 119 5.86 -1.69 10.35
C LEU A 119 7.13 -2.49 10.67
N GLU A 120 7.16 -3.73 10.20
CA GLU A 120 8.34 -4.59 10.20
C GLU A 120 8.84 -4.75 8.75
N TYR A 121 10.14 -4.94 8.57
CA TYR A 121 10.71 -5.21 7.25
C TYR A 121 11.79 -6.27 7.30
N GLU A 122 11.93 -6.98 6.20
CA GLU A 122 13.00 -7.92 5.90
C GLU A 122 13.58 -7.58 4.51
N VAL A 123 14.90 -7.46 4.42
CA VAL A 123 15.62 -7.28 3.16
C VAL A 123 15.67 -8.62 2.44
N LEU A 124 15.12 -8.66 1.25
CA LEU A 124 15.13 -9.83 0.38
C LEU A 124 16.36 -9.84 -0.51
N ASP A 125 16.79 -8.64 -0.98
CA ASP A 125 17.96 -8.51 -1.83
C ASP A 125 18.48 -7.06 -1.83
N VAL A 126 19.78 -6.91 -2.14
CA VAL A 126 20.46 -5.63 -2.34
C VAL A 126 21.26 -5.69 -3.64
N MET A 127 20.94 -4.78 -4.55
CA MET A 127 21.51 -4.78 -5.91
C MET A 127 22.12 -3.44 -6.26
N ASP A 128 23.29 -3.50 -6.91
CA ASP A 128 23.91 -2.36 -7.56
C ASP A 128 23.44 -2.28 -9.01
N THR A 129 22.77 -1.20 -9.36
CA THR A 129 22.24 -0.94 -10.70
C THR A 129 22.79 0.36 -11.27
N ASP A 130 22.56 0.62 -12.55
CA ASP A 130 22.90 1.91 -13.19
C ASP A 130 22.20 3.11 -12.51
N GLU A 131 21.12 2.85 -11.78
CA GLU A 131 20.40 3.86 -10.97
C GLU A 131 20.95 4.00 -9.55
N GLY A 132 22.03 3.28 -9.20
CA GLY A 132 22.61 3.17 -7.86
C GLY A 132 22.09 1.96 -7.11
N THR A 133 22.48 1.83 -5.84
CA THR A 133 22.07 0.72 -4.99
C THR A 133 20.55 0.74 -4.74
N LEU A 134 19.91 -0.38 -4.98
CA LEU A 134 18.49 -0.64 -4.68
C LEU A 134 18.38 -1.75 -3.65
N THR A 135 17.44 -1.63 -2.74
CA THR A 135 17.11 -2.65 -1.74
C THR A 135 15.70 -3.15 -1.95
N TYR A 136 15.55 -4.45 -2.13
CA TYR A 136 14.26 -5.12 -2.22
C TYR A 136 13.85 -5.63 -0.84
N VAL A 137 12.67 -5.26 -0.38
CA VAL A 137 12.19 -5.60 0.97
C VAL A 137 10.79 -6.17 0.98
N LEU A 138 10.55 -7.11 1.89
CA LEU A 138 9.22 -7.49 2.36
C LEU A 138 8.87 -6.60 3.55
N VAL A 139 7.65 -6.10 3.59
CA VAL A 139 7.14 -5.22 4.67
C VAL A 139 5.87 -5.82 5.23
N GLU A 140 5.83 -6.03 6.55
CA GLU A 140 4.60 -6.31 7.28
C GLU A 140 4.07 -5.00 7.88
N LEU A 141 2.84 -4.62 7.50
CA LEU A 141 2.24 -3.36 7.90
C LEU A 141 1.35 -3.55 9.14
N ILE A 142 1.92 -3.29 10.32
CA ILE A 142 1.22 -3.45 11.61
C ILE A 142 0.13 -2.39 11.78
N THR A 143 0.41 -1.15 11.43
CA THR A 143 -0.57 -0.05 11.41
C THR A 143 -0.79 0.44 9.97
N GLY A 144 -1.98 0.95 9.65
CA GLY A 144 -2.34 1.40 8.30
C GLY A 144 -2.55 2.92 8.20
N ARG A 145 -1.50 3.76 8.40
CA ARG A 145 -1.62 5.21 8.26
C ARG A 145 -1.46 5.65 6.81
N HIS A 146 -2.02 6.82 6.50
CA HIS A 146 -1.88 7.41 5.16
C HIS A 146 -0.41 7.50 4.75
N HIS A 147 -0.05 6.99 3.57
CA HIS A 147 1.30 6.93 3.00
C HIS A 147 2.39 6.40 3.96
N GLN A 148 2.05 5.54 4.91
CA GLN A 148 2.92 5.13 6.02
C GLN A 148 4.27 4.59 5.55
N ILE A 149 4.28 3.54 4.73
CA ILE A 149 5.50 2.89 4.23
C ILE A 149 6.39 3.91 3.52
N ARG A 150 5.80 4.73 2.66
CA ARG A 150 6.48 5.77 1.89
C ARG A 150 7.17 6.80 2.79
N ALA A 151 6.46 7.31 3.80
CA ALA A 151 6.98 8.32 4.73
C ALA A 151 8.06 7.75 5.66
N GLN A 152 7.88 6.54 6.18
CA GLN A 152 8.83 5.93 7.11
C GLN A 152 10.16 5.57 6.45
N PHE A 153 10.17 4.98 5.25
CA PHE A 153 11.42 4.71 4.53
C PHE A 153 12.08 5.99 4.02
N ALA A 154 11.33 6.98 3.55
CA ALA A 154 11.89 8.28 3.16
C ALA A 154 12.60 8.97 4.32
N LYS A 155 12.08 8.89 5.55
CA LYS A 155 12.74 9.41 6.77
C LYS A 155 14.09 8.75 7.02
N ARG A 156 14.28 7.48 6.62
CA ARG A 156 15.54 6.72 6.72
C ARG A 156 16.47 6.95 5.52
N LYS A 157 16.14 7.88 4.63
CA LYS A 157 16.87 8.17 3.38
C LYS A 157 16.88 7.02 2.37
N CYS A 158 16.04 6.01 2.58
CA CYS A 158 15.81 4.87 1.69
C CYS A 158 14.40 4.95 1.10
N GLY A 159 14.08 6.05 0.38
CA GLY A 159 12.74 6.28 -0.17
C GLY A 159 12.37 5.25 -1.23
N ILE A 160 11.07 5.03 -1.42
CA ILE A 160 10.53 4.12 -2.44
C ILE A 160 10.99 4.56 -3.84
N TRP A 161 11.43 3.63 -4.66
CA TRP A 161 11.79 3.90 -6.06
C TRP A 161 10.61 4.48 -6.84
N GLY A 162 10.86 5.50 -7.66
CA GLY A 162 9.83 6.18 -8.46
C GLY A 162 8.90 7.11 -7.67
N ASP A 163 9.02 7.19 -6.34
CA ASP A 163 8.16 8.03 -5.52
C ASP A 163 8.53 9.52 -5.60
N THR A 164 7.85 10.24 -6.49
CA THR A 164 8.07 11.68 -6.69
C THR A 164 7.60 12.55 -5.52
N LYS A 165 6.85 11.99 -4.57
CA LYS A 165 6.32 12.73 -3.42
C LYS A 165 7.25 12.68 -2.21
N TYR A 166 7.89 11.54 -1.95
CA TYR A 166 8.67 11.31 -0.74
C TYR A 166 10.16 11.04 -0.99
N ASN A 167 10.53 10.55 -2.18
CA ASN A 167 11.93 10.23 -2.48
C ASN A 167 12.62 11.43 -3.17
N PRO A 168 13.62 12.07 -2.52
CA PRO A 168 14.32 13.22 -3.08
C PRO A 168 14.96 12.97 -4.45
N LYS A 169 15.36 11.71 -4.74
CA LYS A 169 15.94 11.31 -6.04
C LYS A 169 14.95 11.55 -7.18
N PHE A 170 13.64 11.41 -6.95
CA PHE A 170 12.60 11.52 -7.97
C PHE A 170 11.79 12.82 -7.90
N GLN A 171 11.90 13.62 -6.84
CA GLN A 171 11.14 14.88 -6.68
C GLN A 171 11.43 15.92 -7.76
N LYS A 172 12.66 15.94 -8.30
CA LYS A 172 13.09 16.90 -9.34
C LYS A 172 12.92 16.36 -10.77
N THR A 173 12.50 15.12 -10.93
CA THR A 173 12.31 14.54 -12.27
C THR A 173 11.05 15.08 -12.94
N LYS A 174 11.14 15.38 -14.24
CA LYS A 174 9.97 15.73 -15.06
C LYS A 174 9.13 14.48 -15.40
N LYS A 175 9.70 13.30 -15.26
CA LYS A 175 9.01 12.03 -15.53
C LYS A 175 7.99 11.77 -14.41
N LYS A 176 6.73 11.66 -14.79
CA LYS A 176 5.66 11.21 -13.88
C LYS A 176 5.58 9.70 -13.94
N TYR A 177 5.92 9.05 -12.84
CA TYR A 177 5.74 7.61 -12.71
C TYR A 177 4.27 7.32 -12.39
N LYS A 178 3.65 6.43 -13.16
CA LYS A 178 2.29 5.93 -12.87
C LYS A 178 2.30 4.93 -11.73
N GLU A 179 3.46 4.34 -11.50
CA GLU A 179 3.75 3.28 -10.55
C GLU A 179 4.99 3.63 -9.76
N ILE A 180 5.04 3.21 -8.52
CA ILE A 180 6.20 3.29 -7.63
C ILE A 180 6.58 1.89 -7.19
N GLY A 181 7.81 1.67 -6.74
CA GLY A 181 8.29 0.38 -6.24
C GLY A 181 7.62 -0.04 -4.92
N LEU A 182 6.29 -0.13 -4.90
CA LEU A 182 5.50 -0.55 -3.74
C LEU A 182 4.27 -1.33 -4.19
N HIS A 183 4.12 -2.56 -3.71
CA HIS A 183 3.06 -3.48 -4.11
C HIS A 183 2.46 -4.21 -2.89
N ALA A 184 1.14 -4.25 -2.76
CA ALA A 184 0.46 -5.03 -1.74
C ALA A 184 0.43 -6.51 -2.17
N SER A 185 1.42 -7.30 -1.73
CA SER A 185 1.66 -8.65 -2.24
C SER A 185 0.85 -9.74 -1.54
N ARG A 186 0.47 -9.54 -0.26
CA ARG A 186 -0.27 -10.55 0.50
C ARG A 186 -1.22 -9.91 1.49
N LEU A 187 -2.41 -10.50 1.62
CA LEU A 187 -3.44 -10.10 2.57
C LEU A 187 -4.02 -11.35 3.23
N GLU A 188 -4.09 -11.33 4.56
CA GLU A 188 -4.66 -12.42 5.35
C GLU A 188 -5.72 -11.87 6.29
N PHE A 189 -6.82 -12.58 6.41
CA PHE A 189 -7.92 -12.26 7.32
C PHE A 189 -8.84 -13.46 7.50
N ASP A 190 -9.66 -13.44 8.53
CA ASP A 190 -10.69 -14.46 8.71
C ASP A 190 -11.98 -14.06 7.98
N HIS A 191 -12.57 -14.98 7.25
CA HIS A 191 -13.80 -14.74 6.50
C HIS A 191 -14.93 -14.27 7.46
N PRO A 192 -15.56 -13.11 7.20
CA PRO A 192 -16.41 -12.43 8.17
C PRO A 192 -17.68 -13.20 8.59
N THR A 193 -18.05 -14.25 7.85
CA THR A 193 -19.22 -15.07 8.12
C THR A 193 -18.85 -16.46 8.61
N THR A 194 -17.86 -17.11 7.97
CA THR A 194 -17.49 -18.52 8.27
C THR A 194 -16.39 -18.63 9.31
N GLY A 195 -15.58 -17.58 9.53
CA GLY A 195 -14.38 -17.61 10.37
C GLY A 195 -13.21 -18.38 9.75
N GLU A 196 -13.32 -18.82 8.51
CA GLU A 196 -12.24 -19.50 7.81
C GLU A 196 -11.08 -18.53 7.54
N HIS A 197 -9.86 -18.95 7.87
CA HIS A 197 -8.65 -18.16 7.59
C HIS A 197 -8.38 -18.13 6.10
N MET A 198 -8.25 -16.93 5.53
CA MET A 198 -8.08 -16.68 4.11
C MET A 198 -6.76 -15.98 3.83
N VAL A 199 -6.05 -16.45 2.81
CA VAL A 199 -4.79 -15.88 2.35
C VAL A 199 -4.88 -15.59 0.85
N PHE A 200 -4.62 -14.33 0.48
CA PHE A 200 -4.56 -13.89 -0.91
C PHE A 200 -3.19 -13.34 -1.22
N LYS A 201 -2.61 -13.76 -2.33
CA LYS A 201 -1.29 -13.31 -2.80
C LYS A 201 -1.39 -12.77 -4.22
N HIS A 202 -0.54 -11.83 -4.54
CA HIS A 202 -0.35 -11.29 -5.88
C HIS A 202 1.08 -10.75 -5.99
N GLU A 203 1.90 -11.39 -6.79
CA GLU A 203 3.27 -10.95 -7.02
C GLU A 203 3.27 -9.69 -7.91
N PRO A 204 4.21 -8.76 -7.68
CA PRO A 204 4.36 -7.61 -8.56
C PRO A 204 4.86 -8.06 -9.94
N GLU A 205 4.27 -7.48 -10.99
CA GLU A 205 4.64 -7.80 -12.37
C GLU A 205 5.07 -6.53 -13.11
N GLY A 206 6.24 -6.57 -13.74
CA GLY A 206 6.73 -5.50 -14.59
C GLY A 206 6.86 -4.14 -13.90
N GLY A 207 6.77 -3.05 -14.68
CA GLY A 207 6.79 -1.68 -14.14
C GLY A 207 8.03 -1.36 -13.31
N ALA A 208 7.83 -0.89 -12.09
CA ALA A 208 8.91 -0.59 -11.15
C ALA A 208 9.71 -1.84 -10.74
N PHE A 209 9.05 -3.00 -10.72
CA PHE A 209 9.64 -4.26 -10.29
C PHE A 209 10.41 -4.99 -11.41
N ALA A 210 10.23 -4.60 -12.68
CA ALA A 210 11.04 -5.12 -13.78
C ALA A 210 12.55 -4.81 -13.64
N ILE A 211 12.89 -3.85 -12.77
CA ILE A 211 14.30 -3.49 -12.50
C ILE A 211 15.04 -4.63 -11.77
N LEU A 212 14.30 -5.48 -11.08
CA LEU A 212 14.86 -6.51 -10.22
C LEU A 212 15.21 -7.82 -10.95
N ASP A 213 14.83 -7.94 -12.22
CA ASP A 213 14.97 -9.20 -12.98
C ASP A 213 14.51 -10.41 -12.18
N LEU A 214 13.26 -10.35 -11.70
CA LEU A 214 12.67 -11.31 -10.76
C LEU A 214 12.57 -12.75 -11.31
N ASP A 215 13.05 -13.01 -12.52
CA ASP A 215 13.06 -14.33 -13.15
C ASP A 215 14.20 -15.25 -12.61
N GLU A 216 15.02 -14.76 -11.66
CA GLU A 216 16.15 -15.52 -11.07
C GLU A 216 15.89 -16.04 -9.63
N PHE A 217 14.64 -15.93 -9.10
CA PHE A 217 14.31 -16.40 -7.74
C PHE A 217 13.34 -17.57 -7.72
#